data_611f82886eff90d08cba0ee2a5566cb5
#
_entry.id   611f82886eff90d08cba0ee2a5566cb5
#
_cell.length_a   1.000
_cell.length_b   1.000
_cell.length_c   1.000
_cell.angle_alpha   90.00
_cell.angle_beta   90.00
_cell.angle_gamma   90.00
#
_symmetry.space_group_name_H-M   'P 1'
#
loop_
_entity.id
_entity.type
_entity.pdbx_description
1 polymer ?
#
loop_
_entity_poly.entity_id
_entity_poly.type
_entity_poly.pdbx_seq_one_letter_code
_entity_poly.pdbx_strand_id
1 'polypeptide(L)'
;MQIERIRIDKATFDMRDFAKHPTGFSLVYEPGSRKSVSAYAVRIYTDEGVVGEYVGGNSIAAAQVDMFGRYLIGKDPFQRERIYNDVKRQLRKFDKMGMGLIDIPLWDLAGRAFGVPVRTLLGGWKTRLPAYASTAAGDRSGGLDSAAAYADFAVQCKELGYRAYKLHVWDDYDVPEVVRTIAAVRDAVGPDMDLMLDPGCKLETFAHAVQVGRACDDAGYLWLEDPYKDTGVSLQGHRRLRELIRTPLLQTEHVRGLEQHIDFAVGGGTDFVRADAEYDGGITGALKIAYATEGLGLDVELHTPGPAQRQLMASIRNTNYYEMSFVHPKSAEIGRSQAVYADGYRDGLTAIGADGCVPVPDGPGLGVSYDWDAIEAHTVETREYR
;
A
#
# COMPACT_ATOMS: atom_id res chain seq x y z
N MET A 1 8.24 -28.07 -13.63
CA MET A 1 8.14 -26.64 -14.01
C MET A 1 9.38 -25.91 -13.53
N GLN A 2 10.03 -25.17 -14.42
CA GLN A 2 11.21 -24.37 -14.10
C GLN A 2 11.05 -22.98 -14.73
N ILE A 3 11.59 -21.96 -14.07
CA ILE A 3 11.65 -20.59 -14.60
C ILE A 3 12.62 -20.57 -15.78
N GLU A 4 12.13 -20.25 -16.97
CA GLU A 4 12.93 -20.18 -18.19
C GLU A 4 13.41 -18.74 -18.47
N ARG A 5 12.55 -17.76 -18.16
CA ARG A 5 12.80 -16.35 -18.47
C ARG A 5 12.04 -15.43 -17.54
N ILE A 6 12.66 -14.32 -17.19
CA ILE A 6 12.00 -13.21 -16.48
C ILE A 6 12.15 -11.96 -17.34
N ARG A 7 11.03 -11.27 -17.60
CA ARG A 7 11.02 -9.99 -18.32
C ARG A 7 10.37 -8.91 -17.43
N ILE A 8 10.99 -7.74 -17.40
CA ILE A 8 10.50 -6.56 -16.70
C ILE A 8 10.47 -5.41 -17.69
N ASP A 9 9.27 -4.92 -17.99
CA ASP A 9 9.02 -3.79 -18.86
C ASP A 9 8.70 -2.56 -18.01
N LYS A 10 9.44 -1.47 -18.19
CA LYS A 10 9.13 -0.17 -17.62
C LYS A 10 8.26 0.58 -18.59
N ALA A 11 6.98 0.68 -18.29
CA ALA A 11 6.03 1.49 -19.03
C ALA A 11 5.84 2.86 -18.37
N THR A 12 5.62 3.90 -19.17
CA THR A 12 5.45 5.28 -18.69
C THR A 12 4.12 5.84 -19.14
N PHE A 13 3.31 6.30 -18.21
CA PHE A 13 1.97 6.86 -18.43
C PHE A 13 1.91 8.31 -17.96
N ASP A 14 1.04 9.10 -18.56
CA ASP A 14 0.79 10.47 -18.15
C ASP A 14 -0.25 10.51 -17.02
N MET A 15 0.12 11.14 -15.91
CA MET A 15 -0.80 11.54 -14.84
C MET A 15 -1.12 13.02 -15.01
N ARG A 16 -2.40 13.39 -14.90
CA ARG A 16 -2.88 14.76 -15.03
C ARG A 16 -3.34 15.30 -13.68
N ASP A 17 -3.25 16.62 -13.55
CA ASP A 17 -3.75 17.37 -12.39
C ASP A 17 -3.09 17.02 -11.05
N PHE A 18 -1.93 16.36 -11.10
CA PHE A 18 -1.10 16.07 -9.93
C PHE A 18 0.36 16.35 -10.20
N ALA A 19 1.02 16.98 -9.23
CA ALA A 19 2.45 17.29 -9.24
C ALA A 19 3.10 16.93 -7.89
N LYS A 20 4.44 16.91 -7.86
CA LYS A 20 5.15 16.87 -6.58
C LYS A 20 5.07 18.24 -5.90
N HIS A 21 4.75 18.24 -4.60
CA HIS A 21 4.84 19.45 -3.80
C HIS A 21 6.29 19.99 -3.80
N PRO A 22 6.52 21.32 -3.97
CA PRO A 22 7.87 21.87 -4.07
C PRO A 22 8.77 21.63 -2.85
N THR A 23 8.18 21.55 -1.65
CA THR A 23 8.90 21.38 -0.38
C THR A 23 8.86 19.95 0.15
N GLY A 24 8.14 19.05 -0.50
CA GLY A 24 7.89 17.70 -0.02
C GLY A 24 8.05 16.63 -1.08
N PHE A 25 7.67 15.42 -0.72
CA PHE A 25 7.71 14.25 -1.57
C PHE A 25 6.33 13.82 -2.07
N SER A 26 5.28 14.35 -1.45
CA SER A 26 3.90 14.00 -1.72
C SER A 26 3.46 14.44 -3.11
N LEU A 27 2.53 13.67 -3.69
CA LEU A 27 1.75 14.10 -4.84
C LEU A 27 0.57 14.92 -4.34
N VAL A 28 0.43 16.12 -4.88
CA VAL A 28 -0.64 17.07 -4.54
C VAL A 28 -1.43 17.43 -5.80
N TYR A 29 -2.70 17.77 -5.62
CA TYR A 29 -3.54 18.24 -6.70
C TYR A 29 -3.04 19.61 -7.20
N GLU A 30 -2.78 19.68 -8.51
CA GLU A 30 -2.35 20.89 -9.22
C GLU A 30 -3.02 20.91 -10.59
N PRO A 31 -4.13 21.66 -10.75
CA PRO A 31 -4.91 21.68 -11.97
C PRO A 31 -4.08 22.03 -13.20
N GLY A 32 -4.23 21.26 -14.28
CA GLY A 32 -3.53 21.45 -15.55
C GLY A 32 -2.09 20.91 -15.59
N SER A 33 -1.55 20.44 -14.46
CA SER A 33 -0.24 19.81 -14.44
C SER A 33 -0.23 18.46 -15.17
N ARG A 34 0.94 18.07 -15.67
CA ARG A 34 1.19 16.74 -16.26
C ARG A 34 2.47 16.17 -15.71
N LYS A 35 2.43 14.91 -15.36
CA LYS A 35 3.59 14.19 -14.85
C LYS A 35 3.63 12.77 -15.40
N SER A 36 4.80 12.37 -15.88
CA SER A 36 5.04 10.97 -16.24
C SER A 36 5.24 10.13 -15.00
N VAL A 37 4.51 9.02 -14.90
CA VAL A 37 4.63 8.00 -13.87
C VAL A 37 5.02 6.67 -14.52
N SER A 38 5.91 5.91 -13.88
CA SER A 38 6.35 4.62 -14.38
C SER A 38 5.64 3.50 -13.65
N ALA A 39 5.25 2.47 -14.40
CA ALA A 39 4.84 1.17 -13.91
C ALA A 39 5.85 0.12 -14.37
N TYR A 40 6.08 -0.91 -13.56
CA TYR A 40 6.96 -2.03 -13.87
C TYR A 40 6.12 -3.27 -14.05
N ALA A 41 6.07 -3.78 -15.28
CA ALA A 41 5.31 -4.95 -15.65
C ALA A 41 6.23 -6.18 -15.73
N VAL A 42 5.97 -7.17 -14.89
CA VAL A 42 6.81 -8.37 -14.76
C VAL A 42 6.09 -9.57 -15.33
N ARG A 43 6.78 -10.33 -16.17
CA ARG A 43 6.35 -11.66 -16.66
C ARG A 43 7.42 -12.69 -16.31
N ILE A 44 7.03 -13.76 -15.61
CA ILE A 44 7.86 -14.92 -15.32
C ILE A 44 7.37 -16.09 -16.17
N TYR A 45 8.16 -16.50 -17.10
CA TYR A 45 7.86 -17.60 -18.02
C TYR A 45 8.46 -18.91 -17.54
N THR A 46 7.74 -20.00 -17.75
CA THR A 46 8.18 -21.34 -17.40
C THR A 46 8.30 -22.25 -18.63
N ASP A 47 9.08 -23.31 -18.52
CA ASP A 47 9.25 -24.39 -19.51
C ASP A 47 7.95 -25.17 -19.82
N GLU A 48 6.93 -25.03 -19.00
CA GLU A 48 5.60 -25.65 -19.20
C GLU A 48 4.57 -24.65 -19.76
N GLY A 49 4.98 -23.42 -20.14
CA GLY A 49 4.15 -22.41 -20.77
C GLY A 49 3.25 -21.64 -19.80
N VAL A 50 3.31 -21.87 -18.49
CA VAL A 50 2.63 -21.04 -17.51
C VAL A 50 3.39 -19.74 -17.30
N VAL A 51 2.68 -18.62 -17.29
CA VAL A 51 3.25 -17.27 -17.09
C VAL A 51 2.65 -16.64 -15.85
N GLY A 52 3.53 -16.20 -14.93
CA GLY A 52 3.12 -15.37 -13.80
C GLY A 52 3.30 -13.89 -14.14
N GLU A 53 2.33 -13.06 -13.76
CA GLU A 53 2.25 -11.66 -14.17
C GLU A 53 2.02 -10.74 -12.98
N TYR A 54 2.64 -9.55 -13.03
CA TYR A 54 2.39 -8.49 -12.06
C TYR A 54 2.77 -7.13 -12.62
N VAL A 55 1.99 -6.09 -12.30
CA VAL A 55 2.34 -4.70 -12.59
C VAL A 55 2.34 -3.91 -11.28
N GLY A 56 3.52 -3.42 -10.88
CA GLY A 56 3.71 -2.68 -9.62
C GLY A 56 5.20 -2.38 -9.38
N GLY A 57 5.54 -2.12 -8.12
CA GLY A 57 6.89 -1.78 -7.72
C GLY A 57 7.38 -0.41 -8.20
N ASN A 58 8.68 -0.20 -8.11
CA ASN A 58 9.33 1.05 -8.46
C ASN A 58 10.72 0.81 -9.09
N SER A 59 11.42 1.91 -9.45
CA SER A 59 12.74 1.83 -10.09
C SER A 59 13.80 1.16 -9.22
N ILE A 60 13.72 1.30 -7.90
CA ILE A 60 14.67 0.71 -6.94
C ILE A 60 14.43 -0.80 -6.87
N ALA A 61 13.17 -1.23 -6.78
CA ALA A 61 12.81 -2.64 -6.81
C ALA A 61 13.29 -3.32 -8.10
N ALA A 62 13.04 -2.70 -9.25
CA ALA A 62 13.49 -3.22 -10.54
C ALA A 62 15.02 -3.31 -10.64
N ALA A 63 15.76 -2.30 -10.15
CA ALA A 63 17.21 -2.33 -10.10
C ALA A 63 17.77 -3.42 -9.19
N GLN A 64 17.09 -3.72 -8.07
CA GLN A 64 17.51 -4.81 -7.19
C GLN A 64 17.37 -6.19 -7.84
N VAL A 65 16.42 -6.37 -8.76
CA VAL A 65 16.29 -7.64 -9.50
C VAL A 65 17.52 -7.96 -10.33
N ASP A 66 18.28 -6.97 -10.82
CA ASP A 66 19.55 -7.20 -11.51
C ASP A 66 20.56 -8.00 -10.66
N MET A 67 20.45 -7.94 -9.33
CA MET A 67 21.36 -8.63 -8.41
C MET A 67 21.06 -10.14 -8.28
N PHE A 68 19.82 -10.56 -8.58
CA PHE A 68 19.41 -11.95 -8.35
C PHE A 68 18.55 -12.56 -9.47
N GLY A 69 18.12 -11.78 -10.46
CA GLY A 69 17.23 -12.27 -11.52
C GLY A 69 17.78 -13.52 -12.25
N ARG A 70 19.08 -13.53 -12.57
CA ARG A 70 19.73 -14.71 -13.19
C ARG A 70 19.78 -15.94 -12.28
N TYR A 71 19.84 -15.76 -10.97
CA TYR A 71 19.80 -16.86 -10.01
C TYR A 71 18.49 -17.64 -10.08
N LEU A 72 17.40 -16.99 -10.46
CA LEU A 72 16.06 -17.60 -10.51
C LEU A 72 15.87 -18.50 -11.72
N ILE A 73 16.67 -18.34 -12.78
CA ILE A 73 16.56 -19.17 -13.98
C ILE A 73 16.89 -20.63 -13.66
N GLY A 74 16.06 -21.55 -14.16
CA GLY A 74 16.13 -22.98 -13.86
C GLY A 74 15.61 -23.38 -12.46
N LYS A 75 15.12 -22.43 -11.64
CA LYS A 75 14.52 -22.75 -10.34
C LYS A 75 13.06 -23.17 -10.50
N ASP A 76 12.63 -24.00 -9.58
CA ASP A 76 11.21 -24.35 -9.41
C ASP A 76 10.47 -23.15 -8.77
N PRO A 77 9.48 -22.55 -9.50
CA PRO A 77 8.74 -21.38 -9.02
C PRO A 77 7.89 -21.66 -7.75
N PHE A 78 7.62 -22.92 -7.44
CA PHE A 78 6.87 -23.30 -6.25
C PHE A 78 7.71 -23.35 -4.98
N GLN A 79 9.04 -23.36 -5.08
CA GLN A 79 9.94 -23.29 -3.93
C GLN A 79 10.10 -21.85 -3.38
N ARG A 80 8.98 -21.14 -3.22
CA ARG A 80 8.96 -19.72 -2.82
C ARG A 80 9.70 -19.45 -1.51
N GLU A 81 9.58 -20.33 -0.52
CA GLU A 81 10.33 -20.19 0.73
C GLU A 81 11.84 -20.19 0.52
N ARG A 82 12.34 -21.08 -0.33
CA ARG A 82 13.75 -21.12 -0.67
C ARG A 82 14.18 -19.87 -1.43
N ILE A 83 13.39 -19.47 -2.45
CA ILE A 83 13.64 -18.25 -3.23
C ILE A 83 13.65 -17.03 -2.28
N TYR A 84 12.64 -16.90 -1.42
CA TYR A 84 12.56 -15.82 -0.43
C TYR A 84 13.83 -15.73 0.42
N ASN A 85 14.29 -16.83 1.02
CA ASN A 85 15.47 -16.83 1.88
C ASN A 85 16.76 -16.54 1.13
N ASP A 86 16.95 -17.10 -0.08
CA ASP A 86 18.15 -16.89 -0.89
C ASP A 86 18.22 -15.44 -1.40
N VAL A 87 17.11 -14.87 -1.88
CA VAL A 87 17.05 -13.48 -2.34
C VAL A 87 17.19 -12.51 -1.17
N LYS A 88 16.55 -12.76 -0.04
CA LYS A 88 16.73 -11.98 1.20
C LYS A 88 18.21 -11.90 1.59
N ARG A 89 18.93 -13.03 1.53
CA ARG A 89 20.36 -13.10 1.81
C ARG A 89 21.18 -12.31 0.77
N GLN A 90 20.82 -12.37 -0.52
CA GLN A 90 21.48 -11.62 -1.57
C GLN A 90 21.33 -10.10 -1.34
N LEU A 91 20.13 -9.66 -0.95
CA LEU A 91 19.80 -8.25 -0.70
C LEU A 91 20.08 -7.79 0.73
N ARG A 92 20.87 -8.50 1.54
CA ARG A 92 21.08 -8.19 2.96
C ARG A 92 21.65 -6.80 3.29
N LYS A 93 22.24 -6.13 2.29
CA LYS A 93 22.81 -4.78 2.43
C LYS A 93 21.88 -3.68 1.89
N PHE A 94 20.68 -4.02 1.45
CA PHE A 94 19.74 -3.15 0.76
C PHE A 94 18.36 -3.24 1.40
N ASP A 95 17.45 -2.41 0.96
CA ASP A 95 16.08 -2.30 1.43
C ASP A 95 15.19 -3.51 1.08
N LYS A 96 15.59 -4.39 0.18
CA LYS A 96 14.91 -5.63 -0.22
C LYS A 96 13.60 -5.47 -0.98
N MET A 97 13.25 -4.26 -1.45
CA MET A 97 12.02 -4.02 -2.22
C MET A 97 11.90 -4.89 -3.49
N GLY A 98 13.02 -5.24 -4.13
CA GLY A 98 13.02 -6.11 -5.30
C GLY A 98 12.47 -7.52 -5.07
N MET A 99 12.40 -7.96 -3.82
CA MET A 99 11.79 -9.27 -3.48
C MET A 99 10.31 -9.30 -3.83
N GLY A 100 9.55 -8.24 -3.47
CA GLY A 100 8.12 -8.15 -3.74
C GLY A 100 7.81 -8.18 -5.23
N LEU A 101 8.61 -7.46 -6.02
CA LEU A 101 8.45 -7.40 -7.47
C LEU A 101 8.55 -8.78 -8.17
N ILE A 102 9.20 -9.77 -7.54
CA ILE A 102 9.34 -11.14 -8.06
C ILE A 102 8.44 -12.13 -7.32
N ASP A 103 8.27 -12.00 -6.01
CA ASP A 103 7.46 -12.93 -5.24
C ASP A 103 5.96 -12.88 -5.62
N ILE A 104 5.44 -11.68 -5.85
CA ILE A 104 4.03 -11.51 -6.26
C ILE A 104 3.70 -12.25 -7.55
N PRO A 105 4.44 -12.08 -8.67
CA PRO A 105 4.18 -12.87 -9.88
C PRO A 105 4.49 -14.37 -9.74
N LEU A 106 5.33 -14.81 -8.78
CA LEU A 106 5.46 -16.25 -8.46
C LEU A 106 4.20 -16.81 -7.79
N TRP A 107 3.50 -16.01 -6.99
CA TRP A 107 2.20 -16.40 -6.46
C TRP A 107 1.12 -16.39 -7.53
N ASP A 108 1.13 -15.39 -8.44
CA ASP A 108 0.23 -15.36 -9.60
C ASP A 108 0.42 -16.61 -10.46
N LEU A 109 1.68 -16.95 -10.78
CA LEU A 109 2.04 -18.15 -11.52
C LEU A 109 1.48 -19.41 -10.84
N ALA A 110 1.63 -19.54 -9.53
CA ALA A 110 1.10 -20.70 -8.81
C ALA A 110 -0.43 -20.79 -8.91
N GLY A 111 -1.12 -19.67 -8.72
CA GLY A 111 -2.59 -19.64 -8.86
C GLY A 111 -3.03 -20.00 -10.27
N ARG A 112 -2.34 -19.51 -11.30
CA ARG A 112 -2.61 -19.85 -12.71
C ARG A 112 -2.32 -21.34 -13.00
N ALA A 113 -1.21 -21.87 -12.50
CA ALA A 113 -0.85 -23.27 -12.68
C ALA A 113 -1.87 -24.24 -12.05
N PHE A 114 -2.43 -23.89 -10.91
CA PHE A 114 -3.45 -24.69 -10.23
C PHE A 114 -4.91 -24.32 -10.59
N GLY A 115 -5.11 -23.27 -11.39
CA GLY A 115 -6.43 -22.81 -11.82
C GLY A 115 -7.27 -22.20 -10.71
N VAL A 116 -6.64 -21.59 -9.68
CA VAL A 116 -7.32 -21.02 -8.51
C VAL A 116 -6.78 -19.63 -8.16
N PRO A 117 -7.58 -18.77 -7.50
CA PRO A 117 -7.10 -17.49 -6.97
C PRO A 117 -5.99 -17.70 -5.92
N VAL A 118 -5.08 -16.74 -5.79
CA VAL A 118 -4.01 -16.77 -4.77
C VAL A 118 -4.59 -16.88 -3.36
N ARG A 119 -5.70 -16.21 -3.05
CA ARG A 119 -6.36 -16.35 -1.73
C ARG A 119 -6.71 -17.82 -1.40
N THR A 120 -7.08 -18.62 -2.39
CA THR A 120 -7.38 -20.05 -2.17
C THR A 120 -6.13 -20.83 -1.78
N LEU A 121 -4.98 -20.54 -2.40
CA LEU A 121 -3.70 -21.15 -2.02
C LEU A 121 -3.26 -20.73 -0.61
N LEU A 122 -3.66 -19.54 -0.17
CA LEU A 122 -3.38 -19.00 1.17
C LEU A 122 -4.41 -19.47 2.24
N GLY A 123 -5.45 -20.23 1.86
CA GLY A 123 -6.53 -20.61 2.77
C GLY A 123 -7.53 -19.50 3.07
N GLY A 124 -7.60 -18.49 2.21
CA GLY A 124 -8.48 -17.33 2.38
C GLY A 124 -9.96 -17.65 2.21
N TRP A 125 -10.79 -16.90 2.95
CA TRP A 125 -12.25 -17.10 2.98
C TRP A 125 -13.03 -15.82 2.64
N LYS A 126 -12.41 -14.64 2.74
CA LYS A 126 -13.08 -13.36 2.44
C LYS A 126 -13.17 -13.19 0.92
N THR A 127 -14.35 -12.80 0.44
CA THR A 127 -14.59 -12.47 -0.98
C THR A 127 -14.81 -10.99 -1.21
N ARG A 128 -15.01 -10.25 -0.11
CA ARG A 128 -15.18 -8.79 -0.08
C ARG A 128 -14.43 -8.24 1.13
N LEU A 129 -13.85 -7.06 0.99
CA LEU A 129 -13.04 -6.43 2.02
C LEU A 129 -13.61 -5.06 2.34
N PRO A 130 -13.91 -4.75 3.62
CA PRO A 130 -14.22 -3.39 4.03
C PRO A 130 -13.07 -2.46 3.62
N ALA A 131 -13.39 -1.27 3.11
CA ALA A 131 -12.39 -0.33 2.65
C ALA A 131 -12.48 1.02 3.37
N TYR A 132 -11.34 1.68 3.54
CA TYR A 132 -11.28 3.08 3.93
C TYR A 132 -10.82 3.96 2.77
N ALA A 133 -11.36 5.17 2.71
CA ALA A 133 -10.90 6.19 1.78
C ALA A 133 -9.65 6.87 2.38
N SER A 134 -8.50 6.66 1.76
CA SER A 134 -7.22 7.30 2.13
C SER A 134 -6.95 8.47 1.19
N THR A 135 -6.99 9.70 1.69
CA THR A 135 -6.87 10.89 0.84
C THR A 135 -5.49 11.00 0.19
N ALA A 136 -5.40 11.72 -0.93
CA ALA A 136 -4.14 12.30 -1.36
C ALA A 136 -3.64 13.29 -0.29
N ALA A 137 -2.37 13.70 -0.38
CA ALA A 137 -1.85 14.77 0.45
C ALA A 137 -2.64 16.07 0.20
N GLY A 138 -2.78 16.88 1.24
CA GLY A 138 -3.43 18.18 1.15
C GLY A 138 -2.79 19.07 0.10
N ASP A 139 -3.59 19.81 -0.62
CA ASP A 139 -3.17 20.76 -1.64
C ASP A 139 -3.50 22.22 -1.25
N ARG A 140 -3.12 23.17 -2.08
CA ARG A 140 -3.51 24.58 -1.94
C ARG A 140 -4.20 25.09 -3.20
N SER A 141 -4.73 24.18 -4.01
CA SER A 141 -5.27 24.43 -5.35
C SER A 141 -6.78 24.18 -5.47
N GLY A 142 -7.48 24.06 -4.34
CA GLY A 142 -8.94 23.95 -4.27
C GLY A 142 -9.50 22.53 -4.26
N GLY A 143 -8.69 21.57 -3.84
CA GLY A 143 -9.12 20.19 -3.61
C GLY A 143 -9.24 19.87 -2.13
N LEU A 144 -8.12 19.56 -1.47
CA LEU A 144 -7.98 19.32 -0.03
C LEU A 144 -7.19 20.48 0.59
N ASP A 145 -7.68 21.70 0.43
CA ASP A 145 -6.96 22.94 0.71
C ASP A 145 -7.27 23.55 2.09
N SER A 146 -8.23 22.99 2.80
CA SER A 146 -8.70 23.53 4.09
C SER A 146 -9.36 22.46 4.95
N ALA A 147 -9.54 22.75 6.25
CA ALA A 147 -10.28 21.89 7.17
C ALA A 147 -11.70 21.59 6.68
N ALA A 148 -12.38 22.59 6.10
CA ALA A 148 -13.72 22.43 5.54
C ALA A 148 -13.69 21.48 4.32
N ALA A 149 -12.73 21.63 3.43
CA ALA A 149 -12.61 20.76 2.25
C ALA A 149 -12.39 19.28 2.62
N TYR A 150 -11.57 19.00 3.66
CA TYR A 150 -11.44 17.64 4.18
C TYR A 150 -12.72 17.12 4.80
N ALA A 151 -13.46 17.96 5.55
CA ALA A 151 -14.73 17.59 6.16
C ALA A 151 -15.80 17.28 5.09
N ASP A 152 -15.93 18.14 4.08
CA ASP A 152 -16.85 17.94 2.96
C ASP A 152 -16.53 16.66 2.18
N PHE A 153 -15.25 16.40 1.94
CA PHE A 153 -14.84 15.18 1.24
C PHE A 153 -15.05 13.92 2.08
N ALA A 154 -14.88 13.98 3.40
CA ALA A 154 -15.21 12.87 4.30
C ALA A 154 -16.72 12.54 4.25
N VAL A 155 -17.60 13.56 4.22
CA VAL A 155 -19.04 13.39 4.02
C VAL A 155 -19.33 12.71 2.66
N GLN A 156 -18.71 13.19 1.59
CA GLN A 156 -18.84 12.56 0.26
C GLN A 156 -18.41 11.08 0.29
N CYS A 157 -17.29 10.75 0.94
CA CYS A 157 -16.84 9.36 1.09
C CYS A 157 -17.85 8.51 1.87
N LYS A 158 -18.43 9.06 2.95
CA LYS A 158 -19.48 8.42 3.74
C LYS A 158 -20.73 8.14 2.88
N GLU A 159 -21.16 9.08 2.06
CA GLU A 159 -22.29 8.93 1.12
C GLU A 159 -22.02 7.88 0.03
N LEU A 160 -20.78 7.71 -0.41
CA LEU A 160 -20.36 6.63 -1.31
C LEU A 160 -20.37 5.25 -0.64
N GLY A 161 -20.49 5.18 0.70
CA GLY A 161 -20.55 3.94 1.45
C GLY A 161 -19.29 3.59 2.25
N TYR A 162 -18.22 4.40 2.20
CA TYR A 162 -17.04 4.18 3.04
C TYR A 162 -17.39 4.26 4.52
N ARG A 163 -16.90 3.29 5.29
CA ARG A 163 -17.08 3.24 6.75
C ARG A 163 -15.91 3.85 7.50
N ALA A 164 -14.84 4.13 6.80
CA ALA A 164 -13.63 4.68 7.38
C ALA A 164 -12.95 5.65 6.41
N TYR A 165 -12.22 6.65 6.97
CA TYR A 165 -11.58 7.72 6.22
C TYR A 165 -10.25 8.10 6.85
N LYS A 166 -9.18 8.12 6.05
CA LYS A 166 -7.82 8.51 6.47
C LYS A 166 -7.40 9.82 5.81
N LEU A 167 -6.96 10.75 6.63
CA LEU A 167 -6.44 12.04 6.20
C LEU A 167 -4.92 11.96 6.03
N HIS A 168 -4.40 12.46 4.89
CA HIS A 168 -3.01 12.88 4.77
C HIS A 168 -2.94 14.41 4.85
N VAL A 169 -2.05 14.94 5.68
CA VAL A 169 -1.92 16.39 5.86
C VAL A 169 -1.06 17.04 4.76
N TRP A 170 -1.04 18.37 4.75
CA TRP A 170 -0.22 19.16 3.82
C TRP A 170 1.28 19.00 4.09
N ASP A 171 2.10 19.11 3.04
CA ASP A 171 3.56 19.11 3.18
C ASP A 171 4.09 20.40 3.83
N ASP A 172 3.35 21.50 3.72
CA ASP A 172 3.59 22.80 4.38
C ASP A 172 2.73 22.98 5.64
N TYR A 173 2.44 21.91 6.34
CA TYR A 173 1.51 21.87 7.46
C TYR A 173 1.75 22.90 8.55
N ASP A 174 0.64 23.37 9.14
CA ASP A 174 0.61 24.12 10.40
C ASP A 174 -0.11 23.26 11.46
N VAL A 175 0.53 23.01 12.60
CA VAL A 175 -0.06 22.15 13.65
C VAL A 175 -1.45 22.61 14.10
N PRO A 176 -1.70 23.91 14.39
CA PRO A 176 -3.04 24.40 14.61
C PRO A 176 -4.04 24.12 13.49
N GLU A 177 -3.63 24.15 12.22
CA GLU A 177 -4.49 23.80 11.07
C GLU A 177 -4.83 22.31 11.07
N VAL A 178 -3.85 21.45 11.30
CA VAL A 178 -4.06 20.00 11.42
C VAL A 178 -5.03 19.67 12.53
N VAL A 179 -4.87 20.28 13.71
CA VAL A 179 -5.77 20.10 14.87
C VAL A 179 -7.21 20.53 14.55
N ARG A 180 -7.37 21.68 13.87
CA ARG A 180 -8.71 22.12 13.42
C ARG A 180 -9.32 21.14 12.41
N THR A 181 -8.52 20.59 11.52
CA THR A 181 -8.98 19.62 10.49
C THR A 181 -9.45 18.32 11.14
N ILE A 182 -8.72 17.79 12.11
CA ILE A 182 -9.09 16.61 12.89
C ILE A 182 -10.51 16.77 13.50
N ALA A 183 -10.75 17.90 14.19
CA ALA A 183 -12.04 18.20 14.80
C ALA A 183 -13.14 18.40 13.75
N ALA A 184 -12.88 19.19 12.70
CA ALA A 184 -13.86 19.48 11.66
C ALA A 184 -14.35 18.23 10.93
N VAL A 185 -13.45 17.28 10.62
CA VAL A 185 -13.82 16.01 9.97
C VAL A 185 -14.69 15.18 10.91
N ARG A 186 -14.34 15.04 12.20
CA ARG A 186 -15.17 14.30 13.16
C ARG A 186 -16.54 14.92 13.32
N ASP A 187 -16.61 16.24 13.44
CA ASP A 187 -17.89 16.96 13.58
C ASP A 187 -18.80 16.74 12.35
N ALA A 188 -18.23 16.71 11.15
CA ALA A 188 -18.97 16.55 9.92
C ALA A 188 -19.52 15.13 9.72
N VAL A 189 -18.72 14.09 10.00
CA VAL A 189 -19.13 12.70 9.74
C VAL A 189 -19.83 12.03 10.91
N GLY A 190 -19.76 12.61 12.10
CA GLY A 190 -20.35 12.04 13.33
C GLY A 190 -19.57 10.83 13.87
N PRO A 191 -20.11 10.12 14.88
CA PRO A 191 -19.38 9.07 15.60
C PRO A 191 -19.26 7.73 14.86
N ASP A 192 -20.10 7.48 13.85
CA ASP A 192 -20.24 6.16 13.21
C ASP A 192 -19.24 5.87 12.10
N MET A 193 -18.31 6.77 11.83
CA MET A 193 -17.26 6.60 10.84
C MET A 193 -15.90 6.48 11.53
N ASP A 194 -15.15 5.44 11.25
CA ASP A 194 -13.77 5.32 11.73
C ASP A 194 -12.87 6.33 11.02
N LEU A 195 -12.12 7.10 11.81
CA LEU A 195 -11.21 8.12 11.30
C LEU A 195 -9.77 7.78 11.61
N MET A 196 -8.89 8.05 10.68
CA MET A 196 -7.46 7.84 10.80
C MET A 196 -6.72 9.09 10.34
N LEU A 197 -5.55 9.32 10.90
CA LEU A 197 -4.66 10.39 10.50
C LEU A 197 -3.30 9.83 10.15
N ASP A 198 -2.80 10.24 8.99
CA ASP A 198 -1.44 9.95 8.52
C ASP A 198 -0.73 11.26 8.16
N PRO A 199 0.08 11.79 9.06
CA PRO A 199 0.94 12.93 8.74
C PRO A 199 2.05 12.62 7.73
N GLY A 200 2.30 11.36 7.38
CA GLY A 200 3.35 10.98 6.44
C GLY A 200 4.74 11.44 6.88
N CYS A 201 5.08 11.23 8.15
CA CYS A 201 6.36 11.64 8.77
C CYS A 201 6.64 13.16 8.68
N LYS A 202 5.61 14.01 8.65
CA LYS A 202 5.80 15.45 8.42
C LYS A 202 5.95 16.27 9.70
N LEU A 203 5.37 15.83 10.85
CA LEU A 203 5.43 16.60 12.08
C LEU A 203 6.87 16.76 12.56
N GLU A 204 7.29 18.01 12.75
CA GLU A 204 8.71 18.39 12.89
C GLU A 204 9.33 17.90 14.20
N THR A 205 8.54 17.86 15.28
CA THR A 205 9.04 17.55 16.61
C THR A 205 8.15 16.54 17.34
N PHE A 206 8.71 15.88 18.33
CA PHE A 206 7.95 15.04 19.24
C PHE A 206 6.79 15.78 19.92
N ALA A 207 6.99 17.06 20.28
CA ALA A 207 5.94 17.89 20.87
C ALA A 207 4.76 18.10 19.90
N HIS A 208 5.04 18.30 18.61
CA HIS A 208 3.99 18.37 17.58
C HIS A 208 3.22 17.05 17.49
N ALA A 209 3.90 15.90 17.50
CA ALA A 209 3.25 14.60 17.48
C ALA A 209 2.34 14.38 18.71
N VAL A 210 2.78 14.79 19.91
CA VAL A 210 1.95 14.74 21.11
C VAL A 210 0.72 15.65 20.99
N GLN A 211 0.89 16.87 20.46
CA GLN A 211 -0.22 17.80 20.30
C GLN A 211 -1.28 17.27 19.31
N VAL A 212 -0.84 16.76 18.16
CA VAL A 212 -1.73 16.18 17.14
C VAL A 212 -2.37 14.88 17.64
N GLY A 213 -1.61 14.01 18.32
CA GLY A 213 -2.14 12.78 18.90
C GLY A 213 -3.22 13.03 19.95
N ARG A 214 -3.09 14.08 20.78
CA ARG A 214 -4.14 14.49 21.73
C ARG A 214 -5.39 15.00 21.03
N ALA A 215 -5.25 15.70 19.90
CA ALA A 215 -6.40 16.09 19.10
C ALA A 215 -7.12 14.86 18.51
N CYS A 216 -6.36 13.84 18.09
CA CYS A 216 -6.92 12.56 17.68
C CYS A 216 -7.64 11.85 18.85
N ASP A 217 -7.09 11.91 20.08
CA ASP A 217 -7.73 11.38 21.30
C ASP A 217 -9.09 11.99 21.55
N ASP A 218 -9.18 13.32 21.42
CA ASP A 218 -10.41 14.07 21.69
C ASP A 218 -11.48 13.84 20.61
N ALA A 219 -11.04 13.60 19.38
CA ALA A 219 -11.89 13.30 18.23
C ALA A 219 -12.18 11.81 18.02
N GLY A 220 -11.61 10.90 18.83
CA GLY A 220 -11.84 9.45 18.77
C GLY A 220 -11.38 8.83 17.45
N TYR A 221 -10.15 9.13 17.03
CA TYR A 221 -9.54 8.54 15.86
C TYR A 221 -9.12 7.08 16.13
N LEU A 222 -9.25 6.21 15.13
CA LEU A 222 -8.92 4.79 15.21
C LEU A 222 -7.41 4.57 15.32
N TRP A 223 -6.63 5.30 14.50
CA TRP A 223 -5.17 5.33 14.63
C TRP A 223 -4.53 6.63 14.16
N LEU A 224 -3.30 6.84 14.63
CA LEU A 224 -2.35 7.84 14.14
C LEU A 224 -1.16 7.11 13.51
N GLU A 225 -0.93 7.34 12.22
CA GLU A 225 0.09 6.68 11.41
C GLU A 225 1.27 7.62 11.18
N ASP A 226 2.50 7.11 11.26
CA ASP A 226 3.77 7.77 10.91
C ASP A 226 3.82 9.29 11.23
N PRO A 227 3.69 9.68 12.52
CA PRO A 227 3.39 11.06 12.87
C PRO A 227 4.53 12.06 12.59
N TYR A 228 5.81 11.76 12.92
CA TYR A 228 6.87 12.77 12.94
C TYR A 228 8.12 12.40 12.12
N LYS A 229 9.01 13.36 11.89
CA LYS A 229 10.15 13.33 10.95
C LYS A 229 11.31 12.39 11.30
N ASP A 230 11.06 11.30 11.98
CA ASP A 230 12.03 10.22 12.13
C ASP A 230 11.89 9.14 11.05
N THR A 231 11.00 9.37 10.10
CA THR A 231 10.62 8.42 9.04
C THR A 231 9.99 7.11 9.56
N GLY A 232 9.25 7.17 10.69
CA GLY A 232 8.52 6.01 11.23
C GLY A 232 9.40 4.89 11.80
N VAL A 233 10.70 5.13 12.06
CA VAL A 233 11.64 4.07 12.44
C VAL A 233 12.12 4.13 13.89
N SER A 234 11.83 5.19 14.63
CA SER A 234 12.25 5.33 16.03
C SER A 234 11.38 4.55 16.98
N LEU A 235 11.73 3.29 17.25
CA LEU A 235 11.05 2.47 18.25
C LEU A 235 10.85 3.20 19.60
N GLN A 236 11.90 3.81 20.12
CA GLN A 236 11.83 4.48 21.43
C GLN A 236 10.96 5.74 21.41
N GLY A 237 11.01 6.50 20.32
CA GLY A 237 10.17 7.68 20.15
C GLY A 237 8.68 7.33 20.11
N HIS A 238 8.30 6.36 19.31
CA HIS A 238 6.91 5.90 19.20
C HIS A 238 6.41 5.22 20.48
N ARG A 239 7.25 4.39 21.13
CA ARG A 239 6.95 3.84 22.46
C ARG A 239 6.65 4.97 23.46
N ARG A 240 7.46 6.03 23.46
CA ARG A 240 7.23 7.18 24.35
C ARG A 240 5.96 7.98 23.97
N LEU A 241 5.64 8.09 22.68
CA LEU A 241 4.42 8.76 22.23
C LEU A 241 3.17 8.00 22.72
N ARG A 242 3.15 6.68 22.64
CA ARG A 242 2.06 5.82 23.15
C ARG A 242 1.77 6.00 24.66
N GLU A 243 2.76 6.42 25.45
CA GLU A 243 2.56 6.71 26.88
C GLU A 243 1.83 8.05 27.11
N LEU A 244 1.76 8.93 26.09
CA LEU A 244 1.27 10.31 26.21
C LEU A 244 -0.03 10.58 25.47
N ILE A 245 -0.47 9.66 24.61
CA ILE A 245 -1.71 9.72 23.86
C ILE A 245 -2.49 8.41 24.03
N ARG A 246 -3.79 8.44 23.75
CA ARG A 246 -4.68 7.27 23.82
C ARG A 246 -4.93 6.66 22.44
N THR A 247 -4.87 7.49 21.40
CA THR A 247 -5.05 7.04 20.01
C THR A 247 -4.00 6.01 19.66
N PRO A 248 -4.38 4.79 19.22
CA PRO A 248 -3.44 3.76 18.82
C PRO A 248 -2.50 4.24 17.70
N LEU A 249 -1.28 3.74 17.69
CA LEU A 249 -0.35 3.98 16.60
C LEU A 249 -0.38 2.85 15.57
N LEU A 250 -0.41 3.21 14.28
CA LEU A 250 -0.09 2.32 13.17
C LEU A 250 1.30 2.71 12.64
N GLN A 251 2.26 1.78 12.76
CA GLN A 251 3.65 1.98 12.38
C GLN A 251 4.18 0.79 11.58
N THR A 252 5.41 0.91 11.16
CA THR A 252 6.21 -0.08 10.42
C THR A 252 6.12 -0.01 8.90
N GLU A 253 5.42 0.98 8.31
CA GLU A 253 5.48 1.22 6.87
C GLU A 253 6.92 1.40 6.36
N HIS A 254 7.76 2.07 7.14
CA HIS A 254 9.15 2.42 6.77
C HIS A 254 10.20 1.46 7.35
N VAL A 255 9.77 0.44 8.09
CA VAL A 255 10.61 -0.68 8.55
C VAL A 255 10.55 -1.80 7.51
N ARG A 256 11.59 -2.61 7.35
CA ARG A 256 11.64 -3.64 6.31
C ARG A 256 11.92 -5.03 6.85
N GLY A 257 11.03 -5.96 6.42
CA GLY A 257 11.21 -7.38 6.67
C GLY A 257 10.69 -7.84 8.02
N LEU A 258 10.48 -9.15 8.12
CA LEU A 258 9.83 -9.83 9.25
C LEU A 258 10.43 -9.45 10.60
N GLU A 259 11.77 -9.54 10.72
CA GLU A 259 12.45 -9.39 12.00
C GLU A 259 12.26 -7.99 12.58
N GLN A 260 12.46 -6.95 11.75
CA GLN A 260 12.35 -5.57 12.19
C GLN A 260 10.90 -5.17 12.55
N HIS A 261 9.90 -5.70 11.82
CA HIS A 261 8.49 -5.51 12.18
C HIS A 261 8.18 -6.08 13.56
N ILE A 262 8.63 -7.30 13.82
CA ILE A 262 8.37 -7.98 15.09
C ILE A 262 9.15 -7.35 16.24
N ASP A 263 10.41 -6.96 16.01
CA ASP A 263 11.19 -6.22 17.01
C ASP A 263 10.51 -4.89 17.38
N PHE A 264 9.95 -4.19 16.40
CA PHE A 264 9.23 -2.93 16.61
C PHE A 264 7.92 -3.15 17.42
N ALA A 265 7.15 -4.16 17.06
CA ALA A 265 5.91 -4.52 17.75
C ALA A 265 6.18 -4.99 19.19
N VAL A 266 7.09 -5.94 19.39
CA VAL A 266 7.47 -6.47 20.73
C VAL A 266 8.10 -5.37 21.59
N GLY A 267 8.88 -4.48 20.97
CA GLY A 267 9.45 -3.31 21.64
C GLY A 267 8.45 -2.26 22.07
N GLY A 268 7.18 -2.41 21.69
CA GLY A 268 6.09 -1.51 22.09
C GLY A 268 6.02 -0.22 21.28
N GLY A 269 6.56 -0.22 20.04
CA GLY A 269 6.56 0.96 19.17
C GLY A 269 5.26 1.17 18.40
N THR A 270 4.35 0.18 18.37
CA THR A 270 3.11 0.25 17.60
C THR A 270 1.97 -0.51 18.28
N ASP A 271 0.73 -0.22 17.90
CA ASP A 271 -0.50 -0.93 18.29
C ASP A 271 -1.06 -1.74 17.11
N PHE A 272 -0.94 -1.21 15.89
CA PHE A 272 -1.22 -1.89 14.63
C PHE A 272 0.07 -1.99 13.82
N VAL A 273 0.29 -3.08 13.14
CA VAL A 273 1.47 -3.29 12.28
C VAL A 273 1.11 -2.98 10.83
N ARG A 274 1.87 -2.10 10.19
CA ARG A 274 1.75 -1.86 8.74
C ARG A 274 2.62 -2.85 7.98
N ALA A 275 2.08 -3.52 6.96
CA ALA A 275 2.83 -4.39 6.07
C ALA A 275 2.47 -4.11 4.61
N ASP A 276 3.39 -4.40 3.70
CA ASP A 276 3.23 -4.15 2.27
C ASP A 276 3.79 -5.33 1.45
N ALA A 277 2.96 -5.91 0.59
CA ALA A 277 3.40 -6.99 -0.28
C ALA A 277 4.50 -6.55 -1.28
N GLU A 278 4.54 -5.28 -1.69
CA GLU A 278 5.63 -4.78 -2.54
C GLU A 278 6.94 -4.58 -1.79
N TYR A 279 6.89 -4.16 -0.51
CA TYR A 279 8.07 -3.72 0.23
C TYR A 279 8.62 -4.76 1.19
N ASP A 280 7.78 -5.68 1.68
CA ASP A 280 8.15 -6.62 2.75
C ASP A 280 8.42 -8.04 2.26
N GLY A 281 8.91 -8.16 1.03
CA GLY A 281 9.33 -9.45 0.47
C GLY A 281 8.18 -10.24 -0.15
N GLY A 282 7.23 -9.55 -0.75
CA GLY A 282 6.12 -10.14 -1.46
C GLY A 282 4.96 -10.59 -0.57
N ILE A 283 4.04 -11.32 -1.16
CA ILE A 283 2.96 -12.01 -0.44
C ILE A 283 3.56 -12.95 0.61
N THR A 284 4.66 -13.64 0.28
CA THR A 284 5.37 -14.54 1.22
C THR A 284 5.83 -13.79 2.48
N GLY A 285 6.47 -12.64 2.32
CA GLY A 285 7.00 -11.87 3.45
C GLY A 285 5.90 -11.21 4.27
N ALA A 286 4.94 -10.55 3.62
CA ALA A 286 3.82 -9.89 4.29
C ALA A 286 2.93 -10.89 5.06
N LEU A 287 2.73 -12.10 4.53
CA LEU A 287 2.00 -13.16 5.24
C LEU A 287 2.73 -13.62 6.52
N LYS A 288 4.07 -13.72 6.46
CA LYS A 288 4.88 -14.03 7.67
C LYS A 288 4.72 -12.95 8.74
N ILE A 289 4.73 -11.67 8.35
CA ILE A 289 4.49 -10.56 9.26
C ILE A 289 3.08 -10.66 9.86
N ALA A 290 2.06 -10.92 9.05
CA ALA A 290 0.68 -11.04 9.49
C ALA A 290 0.49 -12.16 10.54
N TYR A 291 1.05 -13.35 10.30
CA TYR A 291 0.96 -14.47 11.25
C TYR A 291 1.75 -14.23 12.54
N ALA A 292 2.94 -13.62 12.42
CA ALA A 292 3.71 -13.27 13.62
C ALA A 292 3.00 -12.21 14.46
N THR A 293 2.39 -11.21 13.82
CA THR A 293 1.57 -10.15 14.44
C THR A 293 0.33 -10.75 15.09
N GLU A 294 -0.36 -11.70 14.44
CA GLU A 294 -1.48 -12.45 15.01
C GLU A 294 -1.09 -13.18 16.30
N GLY A 295 0.09 -13.81 16.30
CA GLY A 295 0.63 -14.49 17.49
C GLY A 295 0.93 -13.56 18.66
N LEU A 296 1.13 -12.26 18.39
CA LEU A 296 1.30 -11.21 19.40
C LEU A 296 -0.05 -10.61 19.87
N GLY A 297 -1.16 -11.00 19.26
CA GLY A 297 -2.50 -10.45 19.55
C GLY A 297 -2.72 -9.06 18.97
N LEU A 298 -1.95 -8.67 17.94
CA LEU A 298 -2.06 -7.39 17.24
C LEU A 298 -2.67 -7.57 15.86
N ASP A 299 -3.23 -6.49 15.32
CA ASP A 299 -3.72 -6.45 13.96
C ASP A 299 -2.65 -5.96 12.98
N VAL A 300 -2.75 -6.41 11.72
CA VAL A 300 -1.93 -5.97 10.61
C VAL A 300 -2.79 -5.29 9.55
N GLU A 301 -2.39 -4.09 9.13
CA GLU A 301 -3.04 -3.35 8.05
C GLU A 301 -2.12 -3.30 6.83
N LEU A 302 -2.67 -3.63 5.65
CA LEU A 302 -1.87 -3.62 4.43
C LEU A 302 -1.80 -2.22 3.83
N HIS A 303 -0.58 -1.84 3.41
CA HIS A 303 -0.32 -0.57 2.74
C HIS A 303 -0.63 -0.66 1.25
N THR A 304 -1.21 0.41 0.70
CA THR A 304 -1.59 0.62 -0.70
C THR A 304 -2.65 -0.35 -1.26
N PRO A 305 -3.35 0.05 -2.32
CA PRO A 305 -4.26 -0.83 -3.04
C PRO A 305 -3.52 -1.73 -4.04
N GLY A 306 -4.20 -2.79 -4.48
CA GLY A 306 -3.73 -3.64 -5.56
C GLY A 306 -4.29 -5.05 -5.48
N PRO A 307 -4.20 -5.82 -6.57
CA PRO A 307 -4.73 -7.18 -6.59
C PRO A 307 -3.98 -8.11 -5.63
N ALA A 308 -2.68 -7.91 -5.43
CA ALA A 308 -1.89 -8.69 -4.47
C ALA A 308 -2.36 -8.45 -3.03
N GLN A 309 -2.60 -7.18 -2.66
CA GLN A 309 -3.11 -6.79 -1.34
C GLN A 309 -4.52 -7.35 -1.12
N ARG A 310 -5.41 -7.31 -2.12
CA ARG A 310 -6.76 -7.90 -1.99
C ARG A 310 -6.70 -9.42 -1.78
N GLN A 311 -5.86 -10.15 -2.53
CA GLN A 311 -5.68 -11.59 -2.38
C GLN A 311 -5.11 -11.93 -0.98
N LEU A 312 -4.09 -11.20 -0.55
CA LEU A 312 -3.46 -11.41 0.74
C LEU A 312 -4.41 -11.09 1.90
N MET A 313 -5.07 -9.92 1.88
CA MET A 313 -5.99 -9.49 2.93
C MET A 313 -7.18 -10.45 3.08
N ALA A 314 -7.64 -11.05 1.98
CA ALA A 314 -8.69 -12.07 2.00
C ALA A 314 -8.33 -13.32 2.82
N SER A 315 -7.05 -13.50 3.10
CA SER A 315 -6.48 -14.67 3.81
C SER A 315 -6.03 -14.35 5.24
N ILE A 316 -5.98 -13.07 5.60
CA ILE A 316 -5.55 -12.61 6.93
C ILE A 316 -6.76 -12.46 7.84
N ARG A 317 -6.70 -13.01 9.06
CA ARG A 317 -7.75 -12.88 10.07
C ARG A 317 -7.71 -11.53 10.77
N ASN A 318 -6.53 -11.12 11.20
CA ASN A 318 -6.26 -9.94 12.03
C ASN A 318 -5.98 -8.69 11.17
N THR A 319 -6.96 -8.30 10.34
CA THR A 319 -6.92 -7.09 9.51
C THR A 319 -8.31 -6.50 9.38
N ASN A 320 -8.41 -5.18 9.32
CA ASN A 320 -9.70 -4.47 9.41
C ASN A 320 -10.14 -3.89 8.07
N TYR A 321 -9.29 -3.09 7.41
CA TYR A 321 -9.69 -2.32 6.24
C TYR A 321 -8.71 -2.44 5.09
N TYR A 322 -9.24 -2.53 3.87
CA TYR A 322 -8.48 -2.35 2.64
C TYR A 322 -8.26 -0.87 2.36
N GLU A 323 -7.02 -0.49 2.09
CA GLU A 323 -6.67 0.89 1.77
C GLU A 323 -7.06 1.26 0.34
N MET A 324 -7.98 2.22 0.18
CA MET A 324 -8.24 2.86 -1.09
C MET A 324 -7.45 4.16 -1.16
N SER A 325 -6.17 4.08 -1.49
CA SER A 325 -5.27 5.22 -1.44
C SER A 325 -5.24 6.01 -2.71
N PHE A 326 -4.91 7.04 -2.58
CA PHE A 326 -4.83 8.49 -2.74
C PHE A 326 -6.08 9.01 -3.42
N VAL A 327 -7.24 8.80 -2.81
CA VAL A 327 -8.50 9.37 -3.31
C VAL A 327 -8.55 10.90 -3.14
N HIS A 328 -9.25 11.58 -4.06
CA HIS A 328 -9.29 13.03 -4.09
C HIS A 328 -10.63 13.55 -4.62
N PRO A 329 -11.20 14.65 -4.08
CA PRO A 329 -12.52 15.14 -4.51
C PRO A 329 -12.58 15.65 -5.95
N LYS A 330 -11.45 16.03 -6.54
CA LYS A 330 -11.35 16.51 -7.91
C LYS A 330 -10.86 15.47 -8.91
N SER A 331 -10.55 14.26 -8.48
CA SER A 331 -10.11 13.18 -9.35
C SER A 331 -10.61 11.83 -8.85
N ALA A 332 -11.42 11.17 -9.68
CA ALA A 332 -11.86 9.80 -9.38
C ALA A 332 -10.71 8.78 -9.50
N GLU A 333 -9.62 9.14 -10.16
CA GLU A 333 -8.56 8.26 -10.61
C GLU A 333 -7.19 8.85 -10.29
N ILE A 334 -6.71 8.61 -9.09
CA ILE A 334 -5.31 8.86 -8.76
C ILE A 334 -4.59 7.54 -8.80
N GLY A 335 -3.80 7.30 -9.83
CA GLY A 335 -2.94 6.15 -9.78
C GLY A 335 -2.65 5.45 -11.09
N ARG A 336 -1.66 4.64 -11.00
CA ARG A 336 -1.03 3.85 -12.04
C ARG A 336 -1.92 2.71 -12.55
N SER A 337 -2.98 2.36 -11.81
CA SER A 337 -3.65 1.07 -11.96
C SER A 337 -4.60 0.97 -13.13
N GLN A 338 -5.20 2.06 -13.57
CA GLN A 338 -6.32 1.98 -14.52
C GLN A 338 -5.88 1.77 -15.97
N ALA A 339 -4.71 2.25 -16.34
CA ALA A 339 -4.21 2.13 -17.71
C ALA A 339 -3.55 0.75 -18.01
N VAL A 340 -3.51 -0.17 -17.04
CA VAL A 340 -2.81 -1.45 -17.18
C VAL A 340 -3.71 -2.68 -17.09
N TYR A 341 -4.98 -2.54 -16.76
CA TYR A 341 -5.92 -3.67 -16.62
C TYR A 341 -6.88 -3.78 -17.80
N ALA A 342 -7.02 -5.00 -18.34
CA ALA A 342 -7.90 -5.30 -19.46
C ALA A 342 -9.31 -5.75 -19.03
N ASP A 343 -9.48 -6.20 -17.78
CA ASP A 343 -10.70 -6.84 -17.26
C ASP A 343 -11.59 -5.90 -16.42
N GLY A 344 -11.27 -4.60 -16.40
CA GLY A 344 -12.02 -3.62 -15.62
C GLY A 344 -11.71 -3.61 -14.13
N TYR A 345 -10.66 -4.32 -13.68
CA TYR A 345 -10.13 -4.15 -12.33
C TYR A 345 -9.71 -2.70 -12.09
N ARG A 346 -10.07 -2.17 -10.95
CA ARG A 346 -9.71 -0.80 -10.58
C ARG A 346 -9.61 -0.61 -9.07
N ASP A 347 -8.76 0.33 -8.69
CA ASP A 347 -8.69 0.95 -7.38
C ASP A 347 -8.89 2.46 -7.55
N GLY A 348 -9.84 3.03 -6.84
CA GLY A 348 -10.18 4.45 -6.94
C GLY A 348 -11.43 4.77 -6.11
N LEU A 349 -11.76 6.04 -5.99
CA LEU A 349 -12.81 6.53 -5.10
C LEU A 349 -14.15 5.78 -5.26
N THR A 350 -14.53 5.42 -6.49
CA THR A 350 -15.81 4.77 -6.81
C THR A 350 -15.72 3.26 -7.00
N ALA A 351 -14.59 2.63 -6.68
CA ALA A 351 -14.42 1.18 -6.82
C ALA A 351 -15.07 0.37 -5.67
N ILE A 352 -15.69 1.04 -4.74
CA ILE A 352 -16.38 0.46 -3.58
C ILE A 352 -17.84 0.12 -3.92
N GLY A 353 -18.37 -0.96 -3.33
CA GLY A 353 -19.80 -1.28 -3.37
C GLY A 353 -20.60 -0.51 -2.31
N ALA A 354 -21.93 -0.50 -2.45
CA ALA A 354 -22.83 0.16 -1.50
C ALA A 354 -22.74 -0.40 -0.06
N ASP A 355 -22.13 -1.57 0.13
CA ASP A 355 -21.87 -2.19 1.43
C ASP A 355 -20.55 -1.72 2.08
N GLY A 356 -19.85 -0.78 1.45
CA GLY A 356 -18.56 -0.28 1.94
C GLY A 356 -17.37 -1.21 1.67
N CYS A 357 -17.53 -2.19 0.77
CA CYS A 357 -16.52 -3.20 0.50
C CYS A 357 -16.05 -3.20 -0.95
N VAL A 358 -14.80 -3.59 -1.18
CA VAL A 358 -14.29 -3.94 -2.51
C VAL A 358 -14.35 -5.45 -2.72
N PRO A 359 -14.61 -5.93 -3.95
CA PRO A 359 -14.56 -7.36 -4.25
C PRO A 359 -13.10 -7.85 -4.30
N VAL A 360 -12.87 -9.07 -3.86
CA VAL A 360 -11.61 -9.78 -4.12
C VAL A 360 -11.70 -10.47 -5.46
N PRO A 361 -10.76 -10.26 -6.40
CA PRO A 361 -10.77 -10.93 -7.70
C PRO A 361 -10.80 -12.46 -7.56
N ASP A 362 -11.61 -13.13 -8.40
CA ASP A 362 -11.91 -14.57 -8.27
C ASP A 362 -11.29 -15.46 -9.37
N GLY A 363 -10.58 -14.85 -10.33
CA GLY A 363 -9.87 -15.58 -11.38
C GLY A 363 -8.58 -16.24 -10.86
N PRO A 364 -7.98 -17.16 -11.65
CA PRO A 364 -6.69 -17.77 -11.32
C PRO A 364 -5.59 -16.75 -11.10
N GLY A 365 -4.67 -17.04 -10.19
CA GLY A 365 -3.58 -16.15 -9.85
C GLY A 365 -4.06 -14.97 -9.00
N LEU A 366 -3.62 -13.76 -9.34
CA LEU A 366 -4.11 -12.52 -8.72
C LEU A 366 -5.57 -12.21 -9.11
N GLY A 367 -6.11 -12.95 -10.10
CA GLY A 367 -7.48 -12.81 -10.55
C GLY A 367 -7.73 -11.57 -11.42
N VAL A 368 -6.69 -11.03 -12.02
CA VAL A 368 -6.75 -9.87 -12.93
C VAL A 368 -6.07 -10.19 -14.27
N SER A 369 -6.43 -9.42 -15.29
CA SER A 369 -5.81 -9.47 -16.60
C SER A 369 -5.19 -8.12 -16.95
N TYR A 370 -3.95 -8.14 -17.44
CA TYR A 370 -3.25 -6.92 -17.83
C TYR A 370 -3.42 -6.63 -19.32
N ASP A 371 -3.53 -5.36 -19.67
CA ASP A 371 -3.52 -4.87 -21.06
C ASP A 371 -2.07 -4.80 -21.57
N TRP A 372 -1.56 -5.93 -22.02
CA TRP A 372 -0.19 -6.03 -22.51
C TRP A 372 0.07 -5.18 -23.75
N ASP A 373 -0.93 -4.96 -24.60
CA ASP A 373 -0.79 -4.11 -25.78
C ASP A 373 -0.57 -2.65 -25.36
N ALA A 374 -1.35 -2.16 -24.40
CA ALA A 374 -1.16 -0.84 -23.82
C ALA A 374 0.17 -0.71 -23.07
N ILE A 375 0.56 -1.72 -22.28
CA ILE A 375 1.84 -1.74 -21.56
C ILE A 375 3.01 -1.69 -22.56
N GLU A 376 3.00 -2.51 -23.60
CA GLU A 376 4.08 -2.57 -24.61
C GLU A 376 4.16 -1.28 -25.42
N ALA A 377 3.02 -0.66 -25.76
CA ALA A 377 2.99 0.63 -26.45
C ALA A 377 3.61 1.78 -25.64
N HIS A 378 3.60 1.69 -24.31
CA HIS A 378 4.16 2.68 -23.38
C HIS A 378 5.51 2.26 -22.78
N THR A 379 6.07 1.12 -23.20
CA THR A 379 7.35 0.61 -22.68
C THR A 379 8.52 1.45 -23.18
N VAL A 380 9.33 1.92 -22.25
CA VAL A 380 10.52 2.74 -22.52
C VAL A 380 11.83 2.00 -22.22
N GLU A 381 11.77 0.92 -21.43
CA GLU A 381 12.93 0.10 -21.06
C GLU A 381 12.47 -1.33 -20.81
N THR A 382 13.25 -2.32 -21.26
CA THR A 382 13.02 -3.74 -20.98
C THR A 382 14.29 -4.34 -20.38
N ARG A 383 14.13 -5.12 -19.31
CA ARG A 383 15.16 -5.98 -18.72
C ARG A 383 14.74 -7.42 -18.88
N GLU A 384 15.68 -8.27 -19.22
CA GLU A 384 15.42 -9.70 -19.43
C GLU A 384 16.53 -10.56 -18.80
N TYR A 385 16.13 -11.64 -18.17
CA TYR A 385 17.01 -12.64 -17.56
C TYR A 385 16.66 -14.00 -18.18
N ARG A 386 17.73 -14.70 -18.66
CA ARG A 386 17.68 -16.04 -19.25
C ARG A 386 18.80 -16.90 -18.70
#